data_44b4a1cf7eae0e2e694122a1f218d7d7
#
_entry.id   44b4a1cf7eae0e2e694122a1f218d7d7
#
_cell.length_a   1.000
_cell.length_b   1.000
_cell.length_c   1.000
_cell.angle_alpha   90.00
_cell.angle_beta   90.00
_cell.angle_gamma   90.00
#
_symmetry.space_group_name_H-M   'P 1'
#
loop_
_entity.id
_entity.type
_entity.pdbx_description
1 polymer ?
#
loop_
_entity_poly.entity_id
_entity_poly.type
_entity_poly.pdbx_seq_one_letter_code
_entity_poly.pdbx_strand_id
1 'polypeptide(L)'
;MNNKEPDDEIPEAMKPSQFTRDLLQRSLNDPVFNWQDRQDFEFAARGLIHRPNDSAIFDRNGDPVWHHTAFEAFLKGDAPDTVHPSLWRHALLNNFRGLFKVTDRVYQ
;
A
#
# COMPACT_ATOMS: atom_id res chain seq x y z
N MET A 1 1.20 27.77 -15.21
CA MET A 1 -0.22 27.43 -15.44
C MET A 1 -0.47 26.07 -14.81
N ASN A 2 -1.16 26.06 -13.67
CA ASN A 2 -1.58 24.83 -13.03
C ASN A 2 -2.77 24.26 -13.80
N ASN A 3 -2.52 23.28 -14.66
CA ASN A 3 -3.56 22.35 -15.08
C ASN A 3 -3.78 21.36 -13.94
N LYS A 4 -4.56 21.78 -12.96
CA LYS A 4 -5.29 20.86 -12.11
C LYS A 4 -6.40 20.33 -13.00
N GLU A 5 -6.30 19.05 -13.41
CA GLU A 5 -7.43 18.40 -14.05
C GLU A 5 -8.63 18.51 -13.12
N PRO A 6 -9.79 19.00 -13.61
CA PRO A 6 -10.99 18.99 -12.82
C PRO A 6 -11.47 17.54 -12.80
N ASP A 7 -11.58 16.93 -11.65
CA ASP A 7 -12.29 15.68 -11.37
C ASP A 7 -11.51 14.55 -10.67
N ASP A 8 -10.55 14.90 -9.79
CA ASP A 8 -10.14 13.94 -8.78
C ASP A 8 -10.92 14.10 -7.46
N GLU A 9 -12.03 14.80 -7.47
CA GLU A 9 -12.91 14.82 -6.30
C GLU A 9 -13.73 13.53 -6.26
N ILE A 10 -13.44 12.70 -5.25
CA ILE A 10 -14.26 11.51 -4.94
C ILE A 10 -15.72 11.95 -4.83
N PRO A 11 -16.63 11.37 -5.61
CA PRO A 11 -18.05 11.68 -5.52
C PRO A 11 -18.56 11.56 -4.09
N GLU A 12 -19.45 12.47 -3.66
CA GLU A 12 -19.98 12.48 -2.29
C GLU A 12 -20.58 11.13 -1.88
N ALA A 13 -21.23 10.44 -2.84
CA ALA A 13 -21.76 9.10 -2.61
C ALA A 13 -20.71 8.03 -2.30
N MET A 14 -19.42 8.28 -2.61
CA MET A 14 -18.30 7.39 -2.33
C MET A 14 -17.54 7.80 -1.08
N LYS A 15 -17.86 8.94 -0.48
CA LYS A 15 -17.24 9.39 0.76
C LYS A 15 -17.84 8.66 1.96
N PRO A 16 -17.04 8.38 3.00
CA PRO A 16 -17.57 7.77 4.21
C PRO A 16 -18.59 8.70 4.89
N SER A 17 -19.62 8.13 5.49
CA SER A 17 -20.55 8.88 6.33
C SER A 17 -19.83 9.50 7.55
N GLN A 18 -20.45 10.50 8.18
CA GLN A 18 -19.91 11.09 9.41
C GLN A 18 -19.72 10.04 10.51
N PHE A 19 -20.68 9.12 10.63
CA PHE A 19 -20.58 8.01 11.59
C PHE A 19 -19.32 7.14 11.34
N THR A 20 -19.05 6.82 10.09
CA THR A 20 -17.85 6.04 9.72
C THR A 20 -16.58 6.80 10.04
N ARG A 21 -16.52 8.10 9.72
CA ARG A 21 -15.36 8.94 10.06
C ARG A 21 -15.10 9.00 11.56
N ASP A 22 -16.16 9.19 12.35
CA ASP A 22 -16.04 9.23 13.82
C ASP A 22 -15.53 7.91 14.39
N LEU A 23 -16.00 6.78 13.83
CA LEU A 23 -15.55 5.45 14.23
C LEU A 23 -14.06 5.24 13.88
N LEU A 24 -13.64 5.61 12.67
CA LEU A 24 -12.24 5.53 12.25
C LEU A 24 -11.35 6.42 13.13
N GLN A 25 -11.81 7.63 13.43
CA GLN A 25 -11.05 8.55 14.29
C GLN A 25 -10.90 8.02 15.72
N ARG A 26 -11.92 7.36 16.26
CA ARG A 26 -11.82 6.67 17.55
C ARG A 26 -10.77 5.57 17.52
N SER A 27 -10.78 4.76 16.45
CA SER A 27 -9.79 3.68 16.27
C SER A 27 -8.36 4.22 16.16
N LEU A 28 -8.17 5.35 15.47
CA LEU A 28 -6.86 5.99 15.35
C LEU A 28 -6.35 6.56 16.69
N ASN A 29 -7.26 6.99 17.55
CA ASN A 29 -6.94 7.56 18.86
C ASN A 29 -6.92 6.53 19.99
N ASP A 30 -7.28 5.28 19.71
CA ASP A 30 -7.30 4.22 20.72
C ASP A 30 -5.87 3.83 21.11
N PRO A 31 -5.48 3.96 22.39
CA PRO A 31 -4.13 3.65 22.85
C PRO A 31 -3.76 2.15 22.76
N VAL A 32 -4.76 1.28 22.57
CA VAL A 32 -4.52 -0.16 22.34
C VAL A 32 -3.81 -0.40 21.01
N PHE A 33 -4.05 0.46 20.00
CA PHE A 33 -3.45 0.34 18.69
C PHE A 33 -2.24 1.25 18.54
N ASN A 34 -1.06 0.67 18.49
CA ASN A 34 0.15 1.43 18.20
C ASN A 34 0.36 1.57 16.67
N TRP A 35 -0.27 2.55 16.06
CA TRP A 35 -0.15 2.83 14.62
C TRP A 35 1.26 3.25 14.19
N GLN A 36 2.12 3.64 15.13
CA GLN A 36 3.50 4.00 14.88
C GLN A 36 4.45 2.80 14.91
N ASP A 37 3.96 1.62 15.28
CA ASP A 37 4.78 0.42 15.32
C ASP A 37 5.29 0.07 13.92
N ARG A 38 6.60 -0.05 13.79
CA ARG A 38 7.31 -0.35 12.54
C ARG A 38 7.83 -1.78 12.45
N GLN A 39 7.61 -2.59 13.48
CA GLN A 39 8.17 -3.95 13.56
C GLN A 39 7.77 -4.82 12.38
N ASP A 40 6.50 -4.77 11.98
CA ASP A 40 6.02 -5.55 10.83
C ASP A 40 6.68 -5.11 9.51
N PHE A 41 6.95 -3.81 9.35
CA PHE A 41 7.66 -3.29 8.18
C PHE A 41 9.11 -3.72 8.15
N GLU A 42 9.77 -3.76 9.31
CA GLU A 42 11.13 -4.28 9.45
C GLU A 42 11.17 -5.78 9.13
N PHE A 43 10.19 -6.53 9.60
CA PHE A 43 10.06 -7.96 9.28
C PHE A 43 9.76 -8.21 7.80
N ALA A 44 8.88 -7.43 7.19
CA ALA A 44 8.56 -7.53 5.77
C ALA A 44 9.78 -7.24 4.86
N ALA A 45 10.68 -6.36 5.29
CA ALA A 45 11.90 -6.03 4.55
C ALA A 45 13.08 -6.97 4.85
N ARG A 46 12.97 -7.79 5.90
CA ARG A 46 14.06 -8.68 6.34
C ARG A 46 14.43 -9.67 5.25
N GLY A 47 15.73 -9.80 5.00
CA GLY A 47 16.26 -10.76 4.03
C GLY A 47 16.14 -10.33 2.58
N LEU A 48 15.63 -9.14 2.29
CA LEU A 48 15.57 -8.60 0.94
C LEU A 48 16.98 -8.47 0.35
N ILE A 49 17.24 -9.20 -0.74
CA ILE A 49 18.51 -9.18 -1.47
C ILE A 49 18.40 -8.25 -2.68
N HIS A 50 17.32 -8.37 -3.41
CA HIS A 50 17.13 -7.67 -4.67
C HIS A 50 15.65 -7.32 -4.87
N ARG A 51 15.42 -6.06 -5.25
CA ARG A 51 14.12 -5.58 -5.70
C ARG A 51 14.20 -5.26 -7.19
N PRO A 52 13.46 -5.95 -8.05
CA PRO A 52 13.45 -5.63 -9.47
C PRO A 52 13.00 -4.19 -9.72
N ASN A 53 13.70 -3.52 -10.62
CA ASN A 53 13.32 -2.17 -11.05
C ASN A 53 12.14 -2.19 -12.06
N ASP A 54 11.84 -3.37 -12.58
CA ASP A 54 10.80 -3.53 -13.60
C ASP A 54 9.42 -3.32 -12.97
N SER A 55 8.70 -2.38 -13.52
CA SER A 55 7.34 -2.04 -13.12
C SER A 55 6.29 -3.01 -13.67
N ALA A 56 6.65 -3.77 -14.70
CA ALA A 56 5.78 -4.73 -15.35
C ALA A 56 6.54 -5.98 -15.79
N ILE A 57 5.84 -7.08 -15.88
CA ILE A 57 6.30 -8.33 -16.47
C ILE A 57 5.63 -8.47 -17.82
N PHE A 58 6.42 -8.74 -18.86
CA PHE A 58 5.95 -8.88 -20.22
C PHE A 58 6.12 -10.31 -20.70
N ASP A 59 5.24 -10.74 -21.58
CA ASP A 59 5.39 -12.00 -22.28
C ASP A 59 6.40 -11.89 -23.44
N ARG A 60 6.60 -13.02 -24.18
CA ARG A 60 7.52 -13.06 -25.31
C ARG A 60 7.10 -12.18 -26.50
N ASN A 61 5.83 -11.77 -26.57
CA ASN A 61 5.30 -10.89 -27.61
C ASN A 61 5.40 -9.41 -27.23
N GLY A 62 5.79 -9.12 -25.98
CA GLY A 62 5.85 -7.76 -25.44
C GLY A 62 4.55 -7.29 -24.82
N ASP A 63 3.56 -8.18 -24.63
CA ASP A 63 2.31 -7.85 -23.96
C ASP A 63 2.48 -7.90 -22.43
N PRO A 64 1.93 -6.94 -21.69
CA PRO A 64 2.05 -6.93 -20.24
C PRO A 64 1.22 -8.03 -19.60
N VAL A 65 1.86 -8.88 -18.82
CA VAL A 65 1.24 -9.98 -18.08
C VAL A 65 0.91 -9.56 -16.65
N TRP A 66 1.73 -8.67 -16.07
CA TRP A 66 1.55 -8.16 -14.73
C TRP A 66 2.12 -6.76 -14.56
N HIS A 67 1.36 -5.88 -13.92
CA HIS A 67 1.78 -4.51 -13.59
C HIS A 67 1.89 -4.30 -12.09
N HIS A 68 3.11 -4.07 -11.60
CA HIS A 68 3.33 -3.72 -10.21
C HIS A 68 3.01 -2.25 -9.92
N THR A 69 3.29 -1.36 -10.86
CA THR A 69 3.10 0.08 -10.71
C THR A 69 1.66 0.50 -10.46
N ALA A 70 0.69 -0.26 -10.96
CA ALA A 70 -0.72 0.02 -10.72
C ALA A 70 -1.05 0.04 -9.21
N PHE A 71 -0.36 -0.76 -8.41
CA PHE A 71 -0.54 -0.83 -6.95
C PHE A 71 0.42 0.07 -6.19
N GLU A 72 1.63 0.27 -6.67
CA GLU A 72 2.64 1.10 -6.03
C GLU A 72 2.34 2.61 -6.14
N ALA A 73 1.63 3.01 -7.19
CA ALA A 73 1.41 4.42 -7.49
C ALA A 73 0.57 5.13 -6.43
N PHE A 74 -0.45 4.46 -5.88
CA PHE A 74 -1.37 5.06 -4.91
C PHE A 74 -1.09 4.69 -3.45
N LEU A 75 -0.32 3.63 -3.18
CA LEU A 75 0.00 3.18 -1.82
C LEU A 75 1.13 4.03 -1.20
N LYS A 76 0.84 5.29 -0.93
CA LYS A 76 1.79 6.25 -0.36
C LYS A 76 1.13 7.10 0.72
N GLY A 77 1.90 7.43 1.76
CA GLY A 77 1.43 8.31 2.82
C GLY A 77 0.35 7.68 3.71
N ASP A 78 -0.47 8.53 4.28
CA ASP A 78 -1.52 8.15 5.21
C ASP A 78 -2.76 7.60 4.48
N ALA A 79 -3.55 6.80 5.20
CA ALA A 79 -4.78 6.25 4.66
C ALA A 79 -5.76 7.38 4.28
N PRO A 80 -6.34 7.34 3.07
CA PRO A 80 -7.41 8.26 2.73
C PRO A 80 -8.69 7.96 3.53
N ASP A 81 -9.58 8.93 3.65
CA ASP A 81 -10.85 8.80 4.40
C ASP A 81 -11.75 7.67 3.93
N THR A 82 -11.55 7.21 2.70
CA THR A 82 -12.32 6.13 2.07
C THR A 82 -11.80 4.74 2.41
N VAL A 83 -10.66 4.63 3.10
CA VAL A 83 -10.02 3.35 3.40
C VAL A 83 -9.75 3.25 4.89
N HIS A 84 -10.09 2.11 5.48
CA HIS A 84 -9.78 1.86 6.88
C HIS A 84 -8.26 1.85 7.11
N PRO A 85 -7.73 2.52 8.14
CA PRO A 85 -6.27 2.61 8.39
C PRO A 85 -5.57 1.25 8.50
N SER A 86 -6.20 0.25 9.09
CA SER A 86 -5.60 -1.08 9.19
C SER A 86 -5.52 -1.78 7.82
N LEU A 87 -6.50 -1.58 6.94
CA LEU A 87 -6.46 -2.09 5.58
C LEU A 87 -5.34 -1.42 4.77
N TRP A 88 -5.20 -0.11 4.94
CA TRP A 88 -4.11 0.65 4.30
C TRP A 88 -2.74 0.15 4.75
N ARG A 89 -2.54 0.00 6.06
CA ARG A 89 -1.32 -0.57 6.63
C ARG A 89 -1.02 -1.96 6.06
N HIS A 90 -2.03 -2.82 5.97
CA HIS A 90 -1.89 -4.15 5.40
C HIS A 90 -1.50 -4.10 3.92
N ALA A 91 -2.11 -3.22 3.14
CA ALA A 91 -1.77 -3.02 1.73
C ALA A 91 -0.32 -2.52 1.55
N LEU A 92 0.13 -1.61 2.40
CA LEU A 92 1.54 -1.16 2.41
C LEU A 92 2.50 -2.30 2.72
N LEU A 93 2.17 -3.18 3.67
CA LEU A 93 2.98 -4.36 3.98
C LEU A 93 3.02 -5.36 2.81
N ASN A 94 1.90 -5.58 2.14
CA ASN A 94 1.83 -6.47 0.98
C ASN A 94 2.57 -5.93 -0.25
N ASN A 95 2.95 -4.67 -0.25
CA ASN A 95 3.71 -4.07 -1.34
C ASN A 95 5.22 -4.40 -1.29
N PHE A 96 5.69 -5.08 -0.25
CA PHE A 96 7.05 -5.59 -0.20
C PHE A 96 7.18 -6.78 -1.16
N ARG A 97 7.99 -6.61 -2.18
CA ARG A 97 8.27 -7.62 -3.20
C ARG A 97 9.74 -7.65 -3.54
N GLY A 98 10.23 -8.78 -3.99
CA GLY A 98 11.61 -8.93 -4.40
C GLY A 98 12.12 -10.35 -4.16
N LEU A 99 13.42 -10.52 -4.26
CA LEU A 99 14.11 -11.74 -3.89
C LEU A 99 14.52 -11.66 -2.42
N PHE A 100 14.02 -12.57 -1.62
CA PHE A 100 14.32 -12.65 -0.19
C PHE A 100 15.12 -13.90 0.14
N LYS A 101 16.15 -13.76 0.96
CA LYS A 101 16.79 -14.88 1.61
C LYS A 101 16.02 -15.25 2.88
N VAL A 102 15.44 -16.44 2.93
CA VAL A 102 14.69 -16.95 4.09
C VAL A 102 15.65 -17.59 5.08
N THR A 103 16.50 -18.49 4.58
CA THR A 103 17.58 -19.14 5.32
C THR A 103 18.67 -19.57 4.35
N ASP A 104 19.72 -20.24 4.82
CA ASP A 104 20.77 -20.74 3.93
C ASP A 104 20.17 -21.69 2.89
N ARG A 105 20.41 -21.38 1.61
CA ARG A 105 19.91 -22.11 0.44
C ARG A 105 18.39 -22.07 0.23
N VAL A 106 17.65 -21.25 0.97
CA VAL A 106 16.20 -21.05 0.76
C VAL A 106 15.93 -19.59 0.46
N TYR A 107 15.35 -19.37 -0.71
CA TYR A 107 15.00 -18.05 -1.23
C TYR A 107 13.54 -18.04 -1.68
N GLN A 108 12.92 -16.88 -1.57
CA GLN A 108 11.54 -16.63 -1.99
C GLN A 108 11.49 -15.41 -2.89
#